data_be9668c18376b4dff1c0fd1173335291
#
_entry.id   be9668c18376b4dff1c0fd1173335291
#
_cell.length_a   1.000
_cell.length_b   1.000
_cell.length_c   1.000
_cell.angle_alpha   90.00
_cell.angle_beta   90.00
_cell.angle_gamma   90.00
#
_symmetry.space_group_name_H-M   'P 1'
#
loop_
_entity.id
_entity.type
_entity.pdbx_description
1 polymer ?
#
loop_
_entity_poly.entity_id
_entity_poly.type
_entity_poly.pdbx_seq_one_letter_code
_entity_poly.pdbx_strand_id
1 'polypeptide(L)'
;MEFSVKSGSPEKQRSACIVVGVFEPRRLSPVAEQLDKISDGYISSLLRRGDLEGKPGQMLLLHQVPGVLSERVLLVGCGKERELGERQYKEIIQKTISTLNETGSMEAVCFLTELHVKGRDTYWKVRQAVEATKDGLYTFNQFKSVKPETRRPLRKLVFNVPTRRELSLGEKAITHGLAIASGVKASKDLGNMPPNVANPAYLASQ
;
A
#
# COMPACT_ATOMS: atom_id res chain seq x y z
N MET A 1 -10.26 -6.40 6.30
CA MET A 1 -8.84 -6.17 6.07
C MET A 1 -8.19 -5.68 7.34
N GLU A 2 -7.15 -6.37 7.80
CA GLU A 2 -6.37 -6.09 9.00
C GLU A 2 -5.19 -5.17 8.67
N PHE A 3 -4.89 -4.23 9.57
CA PHE A 3 -3.70 -3.39 9.51
C PHE A 3 -2.89 -3.53 10.79
N SER A 4 -1.58 -3.52 10.66
CA SER A 4 -0.66 -3.50 11.79
C SER A 4 0.61 -2.74 11.44
N VAL A 5 1.39 -2.40 12.45
CA VAL A 5 2.68 -1.73 12.32
C VAL A 5 3.78 -2.61 12.87
N LYS A 6 4.94 -2.61 12.23
CA LYS A 6 6.15 -3.22 12.75
C LYS A 6 7.39 -2.42 12.40
N SER A 7 8.50 -2.74 13.02
CA SER A 7 9.82 -2.23 12.68
C SER A 7 10.76 -3.40 12.54
N GLY A 8 11.42 -3.52 11.40
CA GLY A 8 12.35 -4.62 11.15
C GLY A 8 12.94 -4.59 9.75
N SER A 9 14.00 -5.36 9.57
CA SER A 9 14.73 -5.45 8.31
C SER A 9 13.88 -6.14 7.22
N PRO A 10 13.92 -5.65 5.98
CA PRO A 10 13.07 -6.16 4.90
C PRO A 10 13.37 -7.62 4.54
N GLU A 11 14.63 -8.01 4.51
CA GLU A 11 15.05 -9.38 4.15
C GLU A 11 14.57 -10.45 5.13
N LYS A 12 14.35 -10.08 6.41
CA LYS A 12 13.91 -10.99 7.48
C LYS A 12 12.38 -11.10 7.59
N GLN A 13 11.66 -10.42 6.72
CA GLN A 13 10.20 -10.47 6.74
C GLN A 13 9.69 -11.77 6.13
N ARG A 14 9.07 -12.62 6.94
CA ARG A 14 8.32 -13.79 6.49
C ARG A 14 6.89 -13.35 6.15
N SER A 15 6.64 -13.08 4.89
CA SER A 15 5.35 -12.60 4.39
C SER A 15 5.13 -13.11 2.97
N ALA A 16 3.90 -13.12 2.50
CA ALA A 16 3.62 -13.48 1.11
C ALA A 16 4.18 -12.44 0.11
N CYS A 17 4.30 -11.17 0.51
CA CYS A 17 4.89 -10.13 -0.33
C CYS A 17 5.52 -9.00 0.52
N ILE A 18 6.66 -8.48 0.06
CA ILE A 18 7.25 -7.22 0.53
C ILE A 18 7.07 -6.18 -0.56
N VAL A 19 6.76 -4.94 -0.17
CA VAL A 19 6.60 -3.81 -1.09
C VAL A 19 7.68 -2.78 -0.83
N VAL A 20 8.44 -2.44 -1.88
CA VAL A 20 9.53 -1.44 -1.82
C VAL A 20 9.47 -0.49 -3.01
N GLY A 21 9.97 0.73 -2.82
CA GLY A 21 9.92 1.79 -3.83
C GLY A 21 11.16 1.83 -4.73
N VAL A 22 10.95 2.23 -5.98
CA VAL A 22 11.99 2.56 -6.95
C VAL A 22 11.69 3.94 -7.53
N PHE A 23 12.67 4.83 -7.54
CA PHE A 23 12.55 6.18 -8.08
C PHE A 23 13.06 6.28 -9.52
N GLU A 24 12.62 7.29 -10.25
CA GLU A 24 13.22 7.70 -11.52
C GLU A 24 14.59 8.38 -11.32
N PRO A 25 15.54 8.13 -12.24
CA PRO A 25 15.61 7.06 -13.23
C PRO A 25 16.25 5.80 -12.62
N ARG A 26 15.47 4.74 -12.43
CA ARG A 26 15.94 3.40 -11.98
C ARG A 26 16.72 3.42 -10.65
N ARG A 27 16.38 4.33 -9.75
CA ARG A 27 17.03 4.51 -8.48
C ARG A 27 16.29 3.78 -7.37
N LEU A 28 16.97 2.91 -6.66
CA LEU A 28 16.41 2.17 -5.53
C LEU A 28 16.12 3.10 -4.35
N SER A 29 15.03 2.85 -3.63
CA SER A 29 14.84 3.41 -2.29
C SER A 29 15.82 2.77 -1.30
N PRO A 30 16.09 3.37 -0.13
CA PRO A 30 17.03 2.81 0.85
C PRO A 30 16.71 1.35 1.23
N VAL A 31 15.44 1.02 1.36
CA VAL A 31 14.98 -0.35 1.64
C VAL A 31 15.21 -1.28 0.45
N ALA A 32 14.94 -0.82 -0.77
CA ALA A 32 15.21 -1.60 -1.98
C ALA A 32 16.71 -1.81 -2.20
N GLU A 33 17.56 -0.83 -1.87
CA GLU A 33 19.03 -0.97 -1.89
C GLU A 33 19.51 -2.05 -0.90
N GLN A 34 18.90 -2.14 0.27
CA GLN A 34 19.20 -3.18 1.24
C GLN A 34 18.88 -4.57 0.68
N LEU A 35 17.73 -4.75 0.05
CA LEU A 35 17.36 -6.01 -0.61
C LEU A 35 18.30 -6.32 -1.79
N ASP A 36 18.68 -5.31 -2.57
CA ASP A 36 19.59 -5.48 -3.71
C ASP A 36 20.98 -5.96 -3.27
N LYS A 37 21.53 -5.38 -2.20
CA LYS A 37 22.81 -5.81 -1.62
C LYS A 37 22.77 -7.27 -1.14
N ILE A 38 21.68 -7.69 -0.51
CA ILE A 38 21.52 -9.04 0.02
C ILE A 38 21.32 -10.06 -1.11
N SER A 39 20.68 -9.65 -2.20
CA SER A 39 20.47 -10.45 -3.39
C SER A 39 21.60 -10.35 -4.43
N ASP A 40 22.76 -9.86 -4.03
CA ASP A 40 23.95 -9.73 -4.87
C ASP A 40 23.71 -8.95 -6.18
N GLY A 41 23.01 -7.82 -6.08
CA GLY A 41 22.72 -6.94 -7.21
C GLY A 41 21.61 -7.45 -8.14
N TYR A 42 20.82 -8.43 -7.72
CA TYR A 42 19.75 -9.01 -8.53
C TYR A 42 18.74 -7.95 -8.99
N ILE A 43 18.25 -7.10 -8.06
CA ILE A 43 17.25 -6.07 -8.37
C ILE A 43 17.85 -5.03 -9.33
N SER A 44 19.07 -4.55 -9.06
CA SER A 44 19.77 -3.61 -9.94
C SER A 44 20.00 -4.17 -11.34
N SER A 45 20.21 -5.47 -11.48
CA SER A 45 20.36 -6.12 -12.78
C SER A 45 19.10 -6.03 -13.64
N LEU A 46 17.92 -6.20 -13.03
CA LEU A 46 16.62 -6.06 -13.69
C LEU A 46 16.35 -4.61 -14.10
N LEU A 47 16.67 -3.65 -13.24
CA LEU A 47 16.51 -2.22 -13.54
C LEU A 47 17.42 -1.81 -14.72
N ARG A 48 18.66 -2.32 -14.80
CA ARG A 48 19.57 -2.07 -15.94
C ARG A 48 19.04 -2.62 -17.26
N ARG A 49 18.33 -3.75 -17.23
CA ARG A 49 17.66 -4.31 -18.43
C ARG A 49 16.46 -3.48 -18.90
N GLY A 50 15.94 -2.59 -18.04
CA GLY A 50 14.79 -1.74 -18.36
C GLY A 50 13.44 -2.32 -17.93
N ASP A 51 13.42 -3.35 -17.08
CA ASP A 51 12.19 -3.99 -16.62
C ASP A 51 11.33 -3.03 -15.79
N LEU A 52 11.96 -2.04 -15.13
CA LEU A 52 11.27 -0.98 -14.39
C LEU A 52 12.09 0.33 -14.45
N GLU A 53 11.45 1.42 -14.85
CA GLU A 53 12.05 2.76 -14.93
C GLU A 53 11.91 3.56 -13.63
N GLY A 54 10.98 3.16 -12.77
CA GLY A 54 10.61 3.89 -11.55
C GLY A 54 9.52 4.94 -11.75
N LYS A 55 8.89 5.02 -12.93
CA LYS A 55 7.78 5.95 -13.19
C LYS A 55 6.57 5.64 -12.31
N PRO A 56 5.78 6.67 -11.90
CA PRO A 56 4.60 6.45 -11.08
C PRO A 56 3.66 5.42 -11.69
N GLY A 57 3.30 4.42 -10.90
CA GLY A 57 2.37 3.37 -11.31
C GLY A 57 2.97 2.20 -12.09
N GLN A 58 4.27 2.21 -12.37
CA GLN A 58 4.97 1.00 -12.81
C GLN A 58 5.13 0.04 -11.63
N MET A 59 4.89 -1.24 -11.88
CA MET A 59 5.00 -2.29 -10.88
C MET A 59 5.74 -3.50 -11.48
N LEU A 60 6.63 -4.08 -10.69
CA LEU A 60 7.33 -5.32 -11.06
C LEU A 60 7.30 -6.29 -9.88
N LEU A 61 6.63 -7.42 -10.08
CA LEU A 61 6.53 -8.47 -9.07
C LEU A 61 7.64 -9.49 -9.29
N LEU A 62 8.50 -9.64 -8.30
CA LEU A 62 9.60 -10.60 -8.30
C LEU A 62 9.23 -11.79 -7.40
N HIS A 63 9.56 -12.98 -7.85
CA HIS A 63 9.39 -14.20 -7.09
C HIS A 63 10.75 -14.71 -6.60
N GLN A 64 10.80 -15.17 -5.35
CA GLN A 64 11.98 -15.86 -4.78
C GLN A 64 13.29 -15.06 -4.95
N VAL A 65 13.29 -13.79 -4.51
CA VAL A 65 14.51 -12.97 -4.53
C VAL A 65 15.56 -13.60 -3.62
N PRO A 66 16.80 -13.83 -4.09
CA PRO A 66 17.84 -14.47 -3.29
C PRO A 66 18.09 -13.74 -1.95
N GLY A 67 18.25 -14.50 -0.87
CA GLY A 67 18.54 -13.95 0.46
C GLY A 67 17.36 -13.26 1.16
N VAL A 68 16.17 -13.23 0.55
CA VAL A 68 14.94 -12.63 1.11
C VAL A 68 13.98 -13.72 1.55
N LEU A 69 13.46 -13.63 2.77
CA LEU A 69 12.57 -14.66 3.34
C LEU A 69 11.12 -14.56 2.86
N SER A 70 10.74 -13.45 2.25
CA SER A 70 9.41 -13.28 1.64
C SER A 70 9.32 -14.05 0.33
N GLU A 71 8.15 -14.61 0.05
CA GLU A 71 7.90 -15.33 -1.22
C GLU A 71 8.03 -14.42 -2.44
N ARG A 72 7.67 -13.15 -2.29
CA ARG A 72 7.63 -12.17 -3.37
C ARG A 72 8.12 -10.80 -2.91
N VAL A 73 8.63 -10.03 -3.86
CA VAL A 73 8.98 -8.61 -3.70
C VAL A 73 8.28 -7.82 -4.80
N LEU A 74 7.44 -6.87 -4.42
CA LEU A 74 6.82 -5.93 -5.35
C LEU A 74 7.62 -4.64 -5.39
N LEU A 75 8.26 -4.38 -6.52
CA LEU A 75 8.90 -3.11 -6.82
C LEU A 75 7.86 -2.12 -7.33
N VAL A 76 7.81 -0.94 -6.73
CA VAL A 76 6.82 0.10 -7.03
C VAL A 76 7.51 1.35 -7.53
N GLY A 77 7.17 1.80 -8.74
CA GLY A 77 7.63 3.05 -9.30
C GLY A 77 7.03 4.25 -8.56
N CYS A 78 7.90 5.07 -7.97
CA CYS A 78 7.53 6.21 -7.12
C CYS A 78 7.75 7.56 -7.80
N GLY A 79 8.20 7.58 -9.05
CA GLY A 79 8.55 8.80 -9.77
C GLY A 79 9.83 9.45 -9.25
N LYS A 80 9.97 10.75 -9.46
CA LYS A 80 11.16 11.49 -8.99
C LYS A 80 11.10 11.71 -7.48
N GLU A 81 12.14 11.30 -6.78
CA GLU A 81 12.23 11.39 -5.32
C GLU A 81 11.94 12.79 -4.77
N ARG A 82 12.47 13.84 -5.43
CA ARG A 82 12.30 15.23 -5.01
C ARG A 82 10.87 15.77 -5.20
N GLU A 83 10.07 15.11 -6.04
CA GLU A 83 8.70 15.49 -6.37
C GLU A 83 7.65 14.67 -5.58
N LEU A 84 8.10 13.73 -4.71
CA LEU A 84 7.19 12.88 -3.93
C LEU A 84 6.47 13.70 -2.85
N GLY A 85 5.27 14.14 -3.19
CA GLY A 85 4.36 14.86 -2.32
C GLY A 85 3.16 14.00 -1.91
N GLU A 86 2.19 14.64 -1.26
CA GLU A 86 1.00 13.96 -0.72
C GLU A 86 0.15 13.25 -1.77
N ARG A 87 -0.09 13.93 -2.88
CA ARG A 87 -0.92 13.40 -3.97
C ARG A 87 -0.28 12.17 -4.58
N GLN A 88 1.00 12.29 -4.94
CA GLN A 88 1.76 11.19 -5.54
C GLN A 88 1.83 9.99 -4.58
N TYR A 89 2.05 10.23 -3.28
CA TYR A 89 2.08 9.17 -2.28
C TYR A 89 0.74 8.43 -2.21
N LYS A 90 -0.38 9.14 -2.17
CA LYS A 90 -1.72 8.56 -2.18
C LYS A 90 -1.96 7.69 -3.42
N GLU A 91 -1.63 8.22 -4.61
CA GLU A 91 -1.78 7.50 -5.89
C GLU A 91 -0.92 6.23 -5.94
N ILE A 92 0.32 6.29 -5.44
CA ILE A 92 1.23 5.14 -5.35
C ILE A 92 0.65 4.05 -4.45
N ILE A 93 0.17 4.42 -3.26
CA ILE A 93 -0.45 3.45 -2.34
C ILE A 93 -1.68 2.81 -2.97
N GLN A 94 -2.60 3.58 -3.56
CA GLN A 94 -3.79 3.04 -4.20
C GLN A 94 -3.46 2.03 -5.29
N LYS A 95 -2.52 2.36 -6.19
CA LYS A 95 -2.07 1.44 -7.24
C LYS A 95 -1.39 0.19 -6.68
N THR A 96 -0.54 0.36 -5.67
CA THR A 96 0.12 -0.76 -4.99
C THR A 96 -0.91 -1.75 -4.43
N ILE A 97 -1.93 -1.24 -3.76
CA ILE A 97 -2.97 -2.08 -3.15
C ILE A 97 -3.82 -2.77 -4.20
N SER A 98 -4.18 -2.09 -5.28
CA SER A 98 -4.89 -2.70 -6.41
C SER A 98 -4.09 -3.87 -6.99
N THR A 99 -2.80 -3.66 -7.26
CA THR A 99 -1.90 -4.71 -7.77
C THR A 99 -1.76 -5.86 -6.79
N LEU A 100 -1.53 -5.60 -5.50
CA LEU A 100 -1.43 -6.66 -4.48
C LEU A 100 -2.70 -7.50 -4.40
N ASN A 101 -3.87 -6.87 -4.53
CA ASN A 101 -5.16 -7.56 -4.48
C ASN A 101 -5.36 -8.53 -5.68
N GLU A 102 -4.66 -8.31 -6.78
CA GLU A 102 -4.68 -9.15 -7.98
C GLU A 102 -3.61 -10.26 -7.96
N THR A 103 -2.52 -10.09 -7.19
CA THR A 103 -1.42 -11.06 -7.14
C THR A 103 -1.72 -12.34 -6.36
N GLY A 104 -2.84 -12.39 -5.63
CA GLY A 104 -3.18 -13.49 -4.72
C GLY A 104 -2.34 -13.50 -3.43
N SER A 105 -1.60 -12.45 -3.13
CA SER A 105 -0.89 -12.27 -1.87
C SER A 105 -1.89 -11.84 -0.78
N MET A 106 -2.21 -12.74 0.15
CA MET A 106 -3.18 -12.43 1.22
C MET A 106 -2.61 -11.53 2.31
N GLU A 107 -1.29 -11.44 2.42
CA GLU A 107 -0.57 -10.58 3.35
C GLU A 107 0.58 -9.88 2.65
N ALA A 108 0.82 -8.61 2.99
CA ALA A 108 1.97 -7.87 2.51
C ALA A 108 2.58 -6.98 3.60
N VAL A 109 3.89 -6.77 3.52
CA VAL A 109 4.64 -5.81 4.33
C VAL A 109 5.03 -4.64 3.46
N CYS A 110 4.53 -3.46 3.79
CA CYS A 110 4.72 -2.25 3.00
C CYS A 110 5.81 -1.37 3.62
N PHE A 111 6.88 -1.15 2.89
CA PHE A 111 7.98 -0.26 3.24
C PHE A 111 7.86 1.13 2.56
N LEU A 112 6.79 1.38 1.82
CA LEU A 112 6.55 2.71 1.23
C LEU A 112 6.30 3.80 2.29
N THR A 113 5.95 3.41 3.51
CA THR A 113 5.84 4.29 4.67
C THR A 113 7.17 4.86 5.15
N GLU A 114 8.31 4.28 4.71
CA GLU A 114 9.64 4.80 4.99
C GLU A 114 10.14 5.82 3.95
N LEU A 115 9.45 5.93 2.81
CA LEU A 115 9.81 6.93 1.81
C LEU A 115 9.74 8.35 2.37
N HIS A 116 10.65 9.20 1.91
CA HIS A 116 10.61 10.62 2.24
C HIS A 116 9.50 11.31 1.45
N VAL A 117 8.41 11.68 2.13
CA VAL A 117 7.33 12.51 1.58
C VAL A 117 7.52 13.93 2.09
N LYS A 118 7.55 14.91 1.18
CA LYS A 118 7.86 16.31 1.50
C LYS A 118 6.93 16.87 2.60
N GLY A 119 7.54 17.26 3.74
CA GLY A 119 6.83 17.88 4.86
C GLY A 119 5.91 16.94 5.65
N ARG A 120 6.07 15.61 5.52
CA ARG A 120 5.21 14.62 6.17
C ARG A 120 6.01 13.63 7.01
N ASP A 121 5.49 13.39 8.22
CA ASP A 121 6.05 12.47 9.21
C ASP A 121 5.50 11.02 9.05
N THR A 122 5.98 10.11 9.87
CA THR A 122 5.56 8.71 9.88
C THR A 122 4.08 8.56 10.21
N TYR A 123 3.55 9.37 11.14
CA TYR A 123 2.12 9.35 11.48
C TYR A 123 1.26 9.66 10.25
N TRP A 124 1.57 10.75 9.54
CA TRP A 124 0.82 11.11 8.35
C TRP A 124 0.90 10.03 7.27
N LYS A 125 2.10 9.48 7.01
CA LYS A 125 2.32 8.46 5.98
C LYS A 125 1.53 7.18 6.25
N VAL A 126 1.56 6.68 7.49
CA VAL A 126 0.80 5.47 7.86
C VAL A 126 -0.71 5.73 7.82
N ARG A 127 -1.19 6.85 8.37
CA ARG A 127 -2.61 7.23 8.32
C ARG A 127 -3.10 7.34 6.88
N GLN A 128 -2.37 8.09 6.04
CA GLN A 128 -2.73 8.26 4.64
C GLN A 128 -2.69 6.94 3.86
N ALA A 129 -1.76 6.03 4.18
CA ALA A 129 -1.72 4.71 3.57
C ALA A 129 -2.94 3.85 3.94
N VAL A 130 -3.43 3.93 5.16
CA VAL A 130 -4.69 3.26 5.58
C VAL A 130 -5.88 3.83 4.81
N GLU A 131 -6.02 5.16 4.78
CA GLU A 131 -7.09 5.85 4.06
C GLU A 131 -7.08 5.50 2.57
N ALA A 132 -5.92 5.62 1.91
CA ALA A 132 -5.74 5.30 0.50
C ALA A 132 -6.03 3.82 0.18
N THR A 133 -5.65 2.91 1.08
CA THR A 133 -5.96 1.48 0.94
C THR A 133 -7.45 1.21 0.99
N LYS A 134 -8.15 1.78 1.97
CA LYS A 134 -9.60 1.62 2.11
C LYS A 134 -10.36 2.26 0.95
N ASP A 135 -9.86 3.39 0.46
CA ASP A 135 -10.41 4.09 -0.69
C ASP A 135 -10.25 3.28 -1.99
N GLY A 136 -9.05 2.75 -2.24
CA GLY A 136 -8.73 1.95 -3.42
C GLY A 136 -9.43 0.59 -3.49
N LEU A 137 -9.78 0.02 -2.34
CA LEU A 137 -10.53 -1.25 -2.25
C LEU A 137 -12.03 -1.03 -2.06
N TYR A 138 -12.50 0.21 -2.09
CA TYR A 138 -13.92 0.48 -1.95
C TYR A 138 -14.71 -0.05 -3.14
N THR A 139 -15.74 -0.84 -2.84
CA THR A 139 -16.71 -1.33 -3.83
C THR A 139 -18.11 -1.20 -3.27
N PHE A 140 -19.02 -0.68 -4.08
CA PHE A 140 -20.45 -0.64 -3.75
C PHE A 140 -21.17 -1.80 -4.40
N ASN A 141 -21.43 -2.84 -3.64
CA ASN A 141 -22.02 -4.09 -4.12
C ASN A 141 -23.36 -4.43 -3.47
N GLN A 142 -23.95 -3.48 -2.73
CA GLN A 142 -25.14 -3.74 -1.92
C GLN A 142 -26.36 -4.19 -2.75
N PHE A 143 -26.50 -3.63 -3.95
CA PHE A 143 -27.63 -3.93 -4.86
C PHE A 143 -27.24 -4.73 -6.10
N LYS A 144 -26.03 -5.28 -6.14
CA LYS A 144 -25.60 -6.12 -7.26
C LYS A 144 -26.05 -7.57 -7.06
N SER A 145 -26.72 -8.13 -8.06
CA SER A 145 -27.12 -9.55 -8.08
C SER A 145 -25.92 -10.50 -8.12
N VAL A 146 -24.86 -10.11 -8.84
CA VAL A 146 -23.59 -10.84 -8.90
C VAL A 146 -22.50 -9.97 -8.30
N LYS A 147 -21.87 -10.47 -7.23
CA LYS A 147 -20.72 -9.80 -6.61
C LYS A 147 -19.45 -10.32 -7.26
N PRO A 148 -18.53 -9.44 -7.70
CA PRO A 148 -17.23 -9.88 -8.19
C PRO A 148 -16.46 -10.56 -7.05
N GLU A 149 -16.01 -11.79 -7.29
CA GLU A 149 -15.19 -12.53 -6.32
C GLU A 149 -13.72 -12.42 -6.69
N THR A 150 -12.92 -11.93 -5.77
CA THR A 150 -11.46 -12.03 -5.84
C THR A 150 -11.05 -13.32 -5.13
N ARG A 151 -10.46 -14.27 -5.87
CA ARG A 151 -10.15 -15.62 -5.34
C ARG A 151 -9.28 -15.59 -4.08
N ARG A 152 -8.31 -14.68 -3.99
CA ARG A 152 -7.41 -14.51 -2.84
C ARG A 152 -7.18 -13.03 -2.59
N PRO A 153 -8.14 -12.32 -1.99
CA PRO A 153 -7.98 -10.89 -1.73
C PRO A 153 -6.92 -10.63 -0.67
N LEU A 154 -6.29 -9.47 -0.74
CA LEU A 154 -5.41 -8.97 0.31
C LEU A 154 -6.19 -8.82 1.62
N ARG A 155 -5.79 -9.53 2.66
CA ARG A 155 -6.47 -9.56 3.97
C ARG A 155 -5.72 -8.80 5.05
N LYS A 156 -4.39 -8.74 4.94
CA LYS A 156 -3.54 -8.10 5.93
C LYS A 156 -2.47 -7.24 5.28
N LEU A 157 -2.34 -6.01 5.75
CA LEU A 157 -1.28 -5.09 5.34
C LEU A 157 -0.53 -4.61 6.58
N VAL A 158 0.77 -4.87 6.59
CA VAL A 158 1.67 -4.47 7.66
C VAL A 158 2.50 -3.30 7.19
N PHE A 159 2.43 -2.17 7.86
CA PHE A 159 3.29 -1.03 7.57
C PHE A 159 4.58 -1.14 8.37
N ASN A 160 5.72 -1.06 7.69
CA ASN A 160 6.99 -0.97 8.40
C ASN A 160 7.30 0.49 8.75
N VAL A 161 7.80 0.72 9.95
CA VAL A 161 8.26 2.04 10.38
C VAL A 161 9.76 1.98 10.68
N PRO A 162 10.51 3.07 10.46
CA PRO A 162 11.97 3.07 10.53
C PRO A 162 12.52 2.62 11.88
N THR A 163 11.85 2.99 12.97
CA THR A 163 12.32 2.71 14.33
C THR A 163 11.23 2.14 15.23
N ARG A 164 11.63 1.36 16.23
CA ARG A 164 10.70 0.85 17.25
C ARG A 164 10.00 1.96 18.05
N ARG A 165 10.62 3.14 18.15
CA ARG A 165 10.03 4.29 18.85
C ARG A 165 8.80 4.84 18.14
N GLU A 166 8.68 4.59 16.84
CA GLU A 166 7.54 5.04 16.03
C GLU A 166 6.38 4.05 15.97
N LEU A 167 6.50 2.86 16.60
CA LEU A 167 5.43 1.85 16.60
C LEU A 167 4.12 2.40 17.18
N SER A 168 4.16 2.99 18.36
CA SER A 168 2.98 3.58 19.01
C SER A 168 2.35 4.69 18.16
N LEU A 169 3.17 5.50 17.51
CA LEU A 169 2.72 6.55 16.58
C LEU A 169 2.02 5.95 15.36
N GLY A 170 2.57 4.86 14.82
CA GLY A 170 2.00 4.14 13.70
C GLY A 170 0.67 3.44 14.05
N GLU A 171 0.55 2.83 15.24
CA GLU A 171 -0.70 2.24 15.73
C GLU A 171 -1.80 3.29 15.88
N LYS A 172 -1.46 4.44 16.47
CA LYS A 172 -2.37 5.59 16.55
C LYS A 172 -2.79 6.07 15.15
N ALA A 173 -1.86 6.12 14.20
CA ALA A 173 -2.14 6.50 12.82
C ALA A 173 -3.11 5.52 12.14
N ILE A 174 -2.97 4.20 12.36
CA ILE A 174 -3.91 3.19 11.87
C ILE A 174 -5.31 3.43 12.44
N THR A 175 -5.42 3.61 13.74
CA THR A 175 -6.72 3.84 14.42
C THR A 175 -7.44 5.05 13.83
N HIS A 176 -6.73 6.17 13.67
CA HIS A 176 -7.31 7.38 13.11
C HIS A 176 -7.64 7.22 11.61
N GLY A 177 -6.76 6.58 10.83
CA GLY A 177 -7.01 6.31 9.42
C GLY A 177 -8.22 5.41 9.19
N LEU A 178 -8.44 4.40 10.04
CA LEU A 178 -9.62 3.55 9.99
C LEU A 178 -10.91 4.31 10.32
N ALA A 179 -10.88 5.20 11.32
CA ALA A 179 -12.03 6.04 11.68
C ALA A 179 -12.42 6.98 10.52
N ILE A 180 -11.44 7.66 9.92
CA ILE A 180 -11.66 8.54 8.76
C ILE A 180 -12.18 7.73 7.57
N ALA A 181 -11.56 6.60 7.24
CA ALA A 181 -11.97 5.75 6.13
C ALA A 181 -13.39 5.18 6.32
N SER A 182 -13.81 4.94 7.56
CA SER A 182 -15.18 4.51 7.87
C SER A 182 -16.19 5.62 7.56
N GLY A 183 -15.90 6.86 7.96
CA GLY A 183 -16.75 8.01 7.63
C GLY A 183 -16.84 8.28 6.13
N VAL A 184 -15.71 8.21 5.42
CA VAL A 184 -15.66 8.34 3.95
C VAL A 184 -16.46 7.23 3.28
N LYS A 185 -16.35 5.98 3.78
CA LYS A 185 -17.14 4.87 3.27
C LYS A 185 -18.64 5.10 3.45
N ALA A 186 -19.07 5.54 4.63
CA ALA A 186 -20.48 5.84 4.89
C ALA A 186 -21.02 6.91 3.93
N SER A 187 -20.28 7.99 3.70
CA SER A 187 -20.65 9.02 2.74
C SER A 187 -20.74 8.48 1.30
N LYS A 188 -19.79 7.64 0.88
CA LYS A 188 -19.80 7.00 -0.43
C LYS A 188 -20.97 6.03 -0.58
N ASP A 189 -21.27 5.24 0.46
CA ASP A 189 -22.39 4.32 0.46
C ASP A 189 -23.72 5.09 0.26
N LEU A 190 -23.91 6.19 1.00
CA LEU A 190 -25.09 7.05 0.85
C LEU A 190 -25.19 7.65 -0.55
N GLY A 191 -24.08 8.18 -1.10
CA GLY A 191 -24.05 8.78 -2.43
C GLY A 191 -24.27 7.78 -3.58
N ASN A 192 -23.98 6.49 -3.34
CA ASN A 192 -24.20 5.42 -4.34
C ASN A 192 -25.54 4.71 -4.19
N MET A 193 -26.31 5.02 -3.14
CA MET A 193 -27.64 4.43 -2.97
C MET A 193 -28.65 5.00 -3.99
N PRO A 194 -29.51 4.16 -4.55
CA PRO A 194 -30.58 4.64 -5.42
C PRO A 194 -31.63 5.45 -4.65
N PRO A 195 -32.29 6.46 -5.30
CA PRO A 195 -33.15 7.41 -4.61
C PRO A 195 -34.40 6.80 -3.97
N ASN A 196 -34.84 5.64 -4.45
CA ASN A 196 -35.93 4.89 -3.83
C ASN A 196 -35.56 4.27 -2.46
N VAL A 197 -34.26 4.18 -2.14
CA VAL A 197 -33.74 3.73 -0.83
C VAL A 197 -33.26 4.93 -0.02
N ALA A 198 -32.38 5.75 -0.55
CA ALA A 198 -31.82 6.93 0.13
C ALA A 198 -32.79 8.12 0.07
N ASN A 199 -33.96 7.96 0.66
CA ASN A 199 -34.96 9.01 0.84
C ASN A 199 -34.75 9.75 2.19
N PRO A 200 -35.44 10.89 2.45
CA PRO A 200 -35.25 11.66 3.68
C PRO A 200 -35.52 10.86 4.96
N ALA A 201 -36.50 9.96 4.96
CA ALA A 201 -36.81 9.12 6.12
C ALA A 201 -35.67 8.11 6.40
N TYR A 202 -35.07 7.53 5.37
CA TYR A 202 -33.88 6.67 5.51
C TYR A 202 -32.70 7.44 6.10
N LEU A 203 -32.41 8.65 5.58
CA LEU A 203 -31.31 9.48 6.08
C LEU A 203 -31.51 9.89 7.55
N ALA A 204 -32.76 10.17 7.95
CA ALA A 204 -33.08 10.51 9.33
C ALA A 204 -32.93 9.33 10.32
N SER A 205 -32.94 8.09 9.81
CA SER A 205 -32.81 6.86 10.62
C SER A 205 -31.36 6.38 10.78
N GLN A 206 -30.39 6.98 10.08
CA GLN A 206 -28.97 6.63 10.17
C GLN A 206 -28.27 7.43 11.28
#